data_bf34d50a8392b24bc50a17dfd0d0283e
#
_entry.id   bf34d50a8392b24bc50a17dfd0d0283e
#
_cell.length_a   1.000
_cell.length_b   1.000
_cell.length_c   1.000
_cell.angle_alpha   90.00
_cell.angle_beta   90.00
_cell.angle_gamma   90.00
#
_symmetry.space_group_name_H-M   'P 1'
#
loop_
_entity.id
_entity.type
_entity.pdbx_description
1 polymer ?
#
loop_
_entity_poly.entity_id
_entity_poly.type
_entity_poly.pdbx_seq_one_letter_code
_entity_poly.pdbx_strand_id
1 'polypeptide(L)'
;MKKALYLLVVIVLSSCTNTDPNEQLQNLTGYWTIEKVEVENDSVVEYSLSQYIDYIEIKDSIGFRKKLQPKIDGGYIEASNDSEKITAKIEDDVLNLYYSTAFDEWQETVLVATEDELVIKNRDDKKYYYKKYEPLISTDEEETKE
;
A
#
# COMPACT_ATOMS: atom_id res chain seq x y z
N MET A 1 -41.67 25.21 36.41
CA MET A 1 -40.30 25.39 35.86
C MET A 1 -39.82 24.04 35.33
N LYS A 2 -39.89 23.84 34.05
CA LYS A 2 -39.48 22.57 33.40
C LYS A 2 -38.02 22.71 32.95
N LYS A 3 -37.10 22.01 33.63
CA LYS A 3 -35.73 21.91 33.23
C LYS A 3 -35.66 20.84 32.15
N ALA A 4 -35.52 21.25 30.90
CA ALA A 4 -35.25 20.36 29.77
C ALA A 4 -33.80 19.89 29.88
N LEU A 5 -33.62 18.64 30.26
CA LEU A 5 -32.32 17.95 30.24
C LEU A 5 -32.04 17.49 28.79
N TYR A 6 -31.25 18.26 28.05
CA TYR A 6 -30.73 17.85 26.77
C TYR A 6 -29.62 16.81 26.99
N LEU A 7 -30.00 15.56 26.82
CA LEU A 7 -29.05 14.46 26.79
C LEU A 7 -28.33 14.50 25.41
N LEU A 8 -27.17 15.15 25.41
CA LEU A 8 -26.28 15.16 24.24
C LEU A 8 -25.67 13.73 24.05
N VAL A 9 -26.31 12.92 23.24
CA VAL A 9 -25.77 11.63 22.84
C VAL A 9 -24.63 11.89 21.84
N VAL A 10 -23.41 11.93 22.35
CA VAL A 10 -22.20 11.90 21.51
C VAL A 10 -22.06 10.49 20.96
N ILE A 11 -22.53 10.30 19.74
CA ILE A 11 -22.25 9.08 18.99
C ILE A 11 -20.77 9.16 18.58
N VAL A 12 -19.92 8.53 19.35
CA VAL A 12 -18.55 8.24 18.96
C VAL A 12 -18.65 7.19 17.86
N LEU A 13 -18.59 7.63 16.61
CA LEU A 13 -18.37 6.76 15.46
C LEU A 13 -16.95 6.23 15.60
N SER A 14 -16.78 5.11 16.30
CA SER A 14 -15.61 4.29 16.21
C SER A 14 -15.55 3.79 14.77
N SER A 15 -14.87 4.52 13.90
CA SER A 15 -14.47 4.02 12.59
C SER A 15 -13.47 2.90 12.84
N CYS A 16 -13.98 1.70 13.12
CA CYS A 16 -13.21 0.50 12.91
C CYS A 16 -12.97 0.42 11.41
N THR A 17 -11.80 0.83 10.96
CA THR A 17 -11.30 0.52 9.63
C THR A 17 -10.94 -0.98 9.58
N ASN A 18 -11.93 -1.83 9.75
CA ASN A 18 -11.85 -3.22 9.35
C ASN A 18 -12.15 -3.22 7.85
N THR A 19 -11.13 -2.88 7.08
CA THR A 19 -11.24 -2.91 5.61
C THR A 19 -11.38 -4.37 5.22
N ASP A 20 -12.44 -4.70 4.47
CA ASP A 20 -12.67 -6.05 3.95
C ASP A 20 -11.41 -6.52 3.19
N PRO A 21 -10.85 -7.70 3.51
CA PRO A 21 -9.67 -8.23 2.83
C PRO A 21 -9.83 -8.34 1.32
N ASN A 22 -11.06 -8.49 0.81
CA ASN A 22 -11.34 -8.50 -0.63
C ASN A 22 -11.19 -7.09 -1.23
N GLU A 23 -11.60 -6.04 -0.53
CA GLU A 23 -11.39 -4.65 -0.94
C GLU A 23 -9.90 -4.31 -0.89
N GLN A 24 -9.20 -4.73 0.17
CA GLN A 24 -7.74 -4.59 0.26
C GLN A 24 -7.03 -5.22 -0.94
N LEU A 25 -7.42 -6.43 -1.32
CA LEU A 25 -6.83 -7.13 -2.46
C LEU A 25 -7.01 -6.36 -3.77
N GLN A 26 -8.17 -5.73 -3.99
CA GLN A 26 -8.45 -4.92 -5.17
C GLN A 26 -7.61 -3.64 -5.22
N ASN A 27 -7.26 -3.08 -4.07
CA ASN A 27 -6.51 -1.84 -3.96
C ASN A 27 -4.98 -2.02 -4.05
N LEU A 28 -4.46 -3.26 -4.02
CA LEU A 28 -3.02 -3.52 -4.04
C LEU A 28 -2.34 -3.12 -5.34
N THR A 29 -3.02 -3.32 -6.49
CA THR A 29 -2.43 -3.03 -7.79
C THR A 29 -2.17 -1.54 -7.96
N GLY A 30 -0.93 -1.20 -8.31
CA GLY A 30 -0.51 0.18 -8.58
C GLY A 30 0.93 0.47 -8.22
N TYR A 31 1.25 1.76 -8.25
CA TYR A 31 2.58 2.30 -7.94
C TYR A 31 2.58 2.88 -6.54
N TRP A 32 3.55 2.47 -5.73
CA TRP A 32 3.62 2.77 -4.32
C TRP A 32 4.96 3.39 -3.94
N THR A 33 4.93 4.52 -3.22
CA THR A 33 6.11 5.17 -2.64
C THR A 33 6.14 4.91 -1.15
N ILE A 34 7.29 4.44 -0.64
CA ILE A 34 7.48 4.29 0.80
C ILE A 34 7.58 5.66 1.48
N GLU A 35 6.85 5.86 2.57
CA GLU A 35 6.90 7.07 3.39
C GLU A 35 7.70 6.84 4.66
N LYS A 36 7.44 5.74 5.35
CA LYS A 36 8.11 5.41 6.61
C LYS A 36 8.10 3.92 6.89
N VAL A 37 9.03 3.51 7.74
CA VAL A 37 9.07 2.16 8.33
C VAL A 37 9.05 2.31 9.85
N GLU A 38 8.11 1.66 10.49
CA GLU A 38 8.04 1.51 11.94
C GLU A 38 8.70 0.18 12.32
N VAL A 39 9.71 0.25 13.17
CA VAL A 39 10.44 -0.91 13.68
C VAL A 39 10.14 -1.11 15.17
N GLU A 40 10.66 -2.18 15.77
CA GLU A 40 10.49 -2.44 17.20
C GLU A 40 10.79 -1.22 18.07
N ASN A 41 10.11 -1.12 19.21
CA ASN A 41 10.17 -0.02 20.18
C ASN A 41 9.73 1.35 19.65
N ASP A 42 8.72 1.37 18.75
CA ASP A 42 8.14 2.59 18.17
C ASP A 42 9.16 3.51 17.47
N SER A 43 10.30 2.96 17.09
CA SER A 43 11.29 3.68 16.28
C SER A 43 10.77 3.81 14.86
N VAL A 44 10.77 5.04 14.33
CA VAL A 44 10.28 5.34 12.97
C VAL A 44 11.44 5.82 12.11
N VAL A 45 11.59 5.23 10.92
CA VAL A 45 12.49 5.71 9.88
C VAL A 45 11.62 6.35 8.78
N GLU A 46 11.77 7.66 8.57
CA GLU A 46 11.05 8.40 7.53
C GLU A 46 11.89 8.49 6.24
N TYR A 47 11.19 8.37 5.11
CA TYR A 47 11.75 8.48 3.77
C TYR A 47 11.18 9.73 3.09
N SER A 48 11.87 10.86 3.20
CA SER A 48 11.41 12.13 2.60
C SER A 48 11.46 12.12 1.07
N LEU A 49 12.41 11.37 0.49
CA LEU A 49 12.55 11.17 -0.95
C LEU A 49 13.05 9.75 -1.20
N SER A 50 12.22 8.96 -1.89
CA SER A 50 12.63 7.66 -2.39
C SER A 50 12.94 7.77 -3.89
N GLN A 51 14.12 7.30 -4.29
CA GLN A 51 14.49 7.20 -5.71
C GLN A 51 13.77 6.04 -6.41
N TYR A 52 13.15 5.17 -5.62
CA TYR A 52 12.49 3.97 -6.10
C TYR A 52 11.04 3.93 -5.62
N ILE A 53 10.21 3.34 -6.44
CA ILE A 53 8.83 3.00 -6.13
C ILE A 53 8.62 1.50 -6.32
N ASP A 54 7.63 0.96 -5.66
CA ASP A 54 7.21 -0.42 -5.82
C ASP A 54 5.98 -0.46 -6.75
N TYR A 55 6.06 -1.24 -7.82
CA TYR A 55 4.92 -1.55 -8.67
C TYR A 55 4.40 -2.94 -8.32
N ILE A 56 3.16 -3.00 -7.90
CA ILE A 56 2.44 -4.23 -7.58
C ILE A 56 1.36 -4.45 -8.64
N GLU A 57 1.30 -5.63 -9.20
CA GLU A 57 0.21 -6.08 -10.06
C GLU A 57 -0.29 -7.43 -9.56
N ILE A 58 -1.59 -7.50 -9.25
CA ILE A 58 -2.25 -8.74 -8.82
C ILE A 58 -3.52 -8.93 -9.62
N LYS A 59 -3.67 -10.13 -10.17
CA LYS A 59 -4.86 -10.59 -10.86
C LYS A 59 -5.23 -11.97 -10.34
N ASP A 60 -6.48 -12.12 -9.91
CA ASP A 60 -6.99 -13.41 -9.39
C ASP A 60 -6.08 -14.02 -8.31
N SER A 61 -5.61 -13.21 -7.36
CA SER A 61 -4.73 -13.59 -6.24
C SER A 61 -3.29 -13.95 -6.60
N ILE A 62 -2.88 -13.82 -7.85
CA ILE A 62 -1.50 -14.08 -8.30
C ILE A 62 -0.97 -12.82 -8.97
N GLY A 63 0.28 -12.50 -8.70
CA GLY A 63 0.89 -11.32 -9.27
C GLY A 63 2.38 -11.23 -8.99
N PHE A 64 2.86 -9.99 -8.98
CA PHE A 64 4.27 -9.70 -8.74
C PHE A 64 4.45 -8.29 -8.15
N ARG A 65 5.61 -8.08 -7.54
CA ARG A 65 6.13 -6.76 -7.18
C ARG A 65 7.45 -6.52 -7.91
N LYS A 66 7.62 -5.31 -8.43
CA LYS A 66 8.86 -4.84 -9.06
C LYS A 66 9.28 -3.52 -8.46
N LYS A 67 10.57 -3.33 -8.30
CA LYS A 67 11.14 -2.04 -7.92
C LYS A 67 11.48 -1.24 -9.17
N LEU A 68 10.92 -0.02 -9.27
CA LEU A 68 11.07 0.87 -10.42
C LEU A 68 11.73 2.18 -9.99
N GLN A 69 12.47 2.79 -10.89
CA GLN A 69 12.97 4.15 -10.75
C GLN A 69 12.19 5.06 -11.71
N PRO A 70 11.40 6.02 -11.20
CA PRO A 70 10.71 6.99 -12.04
C PRO A 70 11.69 7.89 -12.78
N LYS A 71 11.35 8.23 -14.02
CA LYS A 71 12.04 9.23 -14.83
C LYS A 71 11.29 10.55 -14.81
N ILE A 72 12.01 11.64 -15.10
CA ILE A 72 11.42 12.99 -15.20
C ILE A 72 10.43 13.07 -16.37
N ASP A 73 10.63 12.28 -17.43
CA ASP A 73 9.76 12.23 -18.62
C ASP A 73 8.49 11.39 -18.43
N GLY A 74 8.20 10.91 -17.20
CA GLY A 74 7.04 10.08 -16.86
C GLY A 74 7.24 8.59 -17.12
N GLY A 75 8.41 8.16 -17.65
CA GLY A 75 8.75 6.75 -17.83
C GLY A 75 9.32 6.11 -16.57
N TYR A 76 9.63 4.80 -16.66
CA TYR A 76 10.22 4.02 -15.56
C TYR A 76 11.42 3.22 -16.05
N ILE A 77 12.37 2.98 -15.15
CA ILE A 77 13.48 2.02 -15.33
C ILE A 77 13.29 0.92 -14.27
N GLU A 78 13.34 -0.34 -14.68
CA GLU A 78 13.39 -1.44 -13.72
C GLU A 78 14.71 -1.39 -12.94
N ALA A 79 14.63 -1.35 -11.61
CA ALA A 79 15.83 -1.27 -10.75
C ALA A 79 16.57 -2.61 -10.67
N SER A 80 15.88 -3.71 -10.96
CA SER A 80 16.44 -5.06 -11.05
C SER A 80 15.63 -5.87 -12.06
N ASN A 81 16.27 -6.89 -12.65
CA ASN A 81 15.59 -7.85 -13.53
C ASN A 81 14.73 -8.87 -12.76
N ASP A 82 14.80 -8.85 -11.44
CA ASP A 82 14.12 -9.80 -10.59
C ASP A 82 12.78 -9.23 -10.12
N SER A 83 11.69 -9.86 -10.52
CA SER A 83 10.37 -9.62 -9.95
C SER A 83 10.11 -10.60 -8.81
N GLU A 84 9.53 -10.10 -7.74
CA GLU A 84 9.04 -10.91 -6.64
C GLU A 84 7.65 -11.41 -6.99
N LYS A 85 7.48 -12.72 -7.13
CA LYS A 85 6.17 -13.32 -7.38
C LYS A 85 5.32 -13.21 -6.11
N ILE A 86 4.03 -12.93 -6.26
CA ILE A 86 3.09 -12.80 -5.16
C ILE A 86 1.97 -13.82 -5.33
N THR A 87 1.64 -14.50 -4.23
CA THR A 87 0.37 -15.21 -4.07
C THR A 87 -0.37 -14.58 -2.90
N ALA A 88 -1.50 -13.97 -3.16
CA ALA A 88 -2.36 -13.38 -2.13
C ALA A 88 -3.35 -14.42 -1.61
N LYS A 89 -3.51 -14.49 -0.28
CA LYS A 89 -4.47 -15.38 0.38
C LYS A 89 -5.20 -14.64 1.50
N ILE A 90 -6.50 -14.86 1.59
CA ILE A 90 -7.30 -14.40 2.73
C ILE A 90 -7.42 -15.57 3.69
N GLU A 91 -6.87 -15.43 4.89
CA GLU A 91 -6.82 -16.45 5.93
C GLU A 91 -7.27 -15.81 7.25
N ASP A 92 -8.28 -16.36 7.91
CA ASP A 92 -8.85 -15.83 9.16
C ASP A 92 -9.22 -14.32 9.08
N ASP A 93 -9.87 -13.91 7.98
CA ASP A 93 -10.24 -12.53 7.67
C ASP A 93 -9.05 -11.56 7.57
N VAL A 94 -7.87 -12.08 7.24
CA VAL A 94 -6.63 -11.30 7.05
C VAL A 94 -6.06 -11.58 5.68
N LEU A 95 -5.66 -10.51 4.97
CA LEU A 95 -4.98 -10.63 3.69
C LEU A 95 -3.47 -10.82 3.89
N ASN A 96 -2.97 -11.97 3.47
CA ASN A 96 -1.56 -12.31 3.48
C ASN A 96 -1.00 -12.38 2.06
N LEU A 97 0.20 -11.86 1.89
CA LEU A 97 0.96 -11.88 0.65
C LEU A 97 2.17 -12.80 0.83
N TYR A 98 2.23 -13.85 0.03
CA TYR A 98 3.33 -14.80 -0.03
C TYR A 98 4.21 -14.47 -1.21
N TYR A 99 5.44 -14.09 -0.92
CA TYR A 99 6.45 -13.72 -1.92
C TYR A 99 7.39 -14.86 -2.20
N SER A 100 7.81 -14.98 -3.46
CA SER A 100 8.79 -15.96 -3.90
C SER A 100 9.70 -15.36 -4.97
N THR A 101 11.00 -15.58 -4.80
CA THR A 101 12.05 -15.30 -5.77
C THR A 101 12.84 -16.58 -6.09
N ALA A 102 13.89 -16.49 -6.91
CA ALA A 102 14.79 -17.61 -7.12
C ALA A 102 15.60 -18.00 -5.87
N PHE A 103 15.67 -17.13 -4.85
CA PHE A 103 16.59 -17.25 -3.72
C PHE A 103 15.90 -17.30 -2.36
N ASP A 104 14.68 -16.79 -2.23
CA ASP A 104 13.99 -16.65 -0.94
C ASP A 104 12.48 -16.67 -1.08
N GLU A 105 11.80 -17.02 0.04
CA GLU A 105 10.36 -16.98 0.21
C GLU A 105 10.04 -16.32 1.54
N TRP A 106 9.06 -15.39 1.54
CA TRP A 106 8.60 -14.73 2.78
C TRP A 106 7.13 -14.39 2.70
N GLN A 107 6.59 -13.98 3.84
CA GLN A 107 5.19 -13.56 3.99
C GLN A 107 5.13 -12.16 4.56
N GLU A 108 4.18 -11.39 4.08
CA GLU A 108 3.76 -10.10 4.64
C GLU A 108 2.25 -10.09 4.84
N THR A 109 1.78 -9.36 5.84
CA THR A 109 0.36 -9.18 6.14
C THR A 109 -0.06 -7.77 5.74
N VAL A 110 -1.14 -7.63 5.00
CA VAL A 110 -1.73 -6.34 4.66
C VAL A 110 -2.57 -5.85 5.84
N LEU A 111 -2.19 -4.72 6.43
CA LEU A 111 -2.94 -4.10 7.51
C LEU A 111 -3.95 -3.08 6.96
N VAL A 112 -3.55 -2.32 5.94
CA VAL A 112 -4.37 -1.33 5.26
C VAL A 112 -4.06 -1.39 3.77
N ALA A 113 -5.08 -1.36 2.92
CA ALA A 113 -4.94 -1.09 1.50
C ALA A 113 -6.18 -0.35 1.01
N THR A 114 -5.99 0.92 0.73
CA THR A 114 -6.99 1.83 0.14
C THR A 114 -6.51 2.32 -1.22
N GLU A 115 -7.25 3.22 -1.85
CA GLU A 115 -6.81 3.83 -3.10
C GLU A 115 -5.49 4.61 -2.96
N ASP A 116 -5.23 5.19 -1.77
CA ASP A 116 -4.13 6.12 -1.53
C ASP A 116 -3.05 5.59 -0.58
N GLU A 117 -3.39 4.62 0.26
CA GLU A 117 -2.54 4.15 1.36
C GLU A 117 -2.40 2.63 1.35
N LEU A 118 -1.18 2.15 1.57
CA LEU A 118 -0.87 0.74 1.78
C LEU A 118 0.02 0.59 3.01
N VAL A 119 -0.40 -0.24 3.97
CA VAL A 119 0.38 -0.60 5.15
C VAL A 119 0.58 -2.10 5.19
N ILE A 120 1.82 -2.52 5.17
CA ILE A 120 2.21 -3.93 5.18
C ILE A 120 3.07 -4.21 6.42
N LYS A 121 2.83 -5.34 7.05
CA LYS A 121 3.60 -5.83 8.18
C LYS A 121 4.36 -7.11 7.79
N ASN A 122 5.67 -7.15 8.04
CA ASN A 122 6.45 -8.36 7.84
C ASN A 122 6.44 -9.27 9.09
N ARG A 123 7.09 -10.43 9.00
CA ARG A 123 7.19 -11.40 10.10
C ARG A 123 7.97 -10.91 11.33
N ASP A 124 8.81 -9.87 11.18
CA ASP A 124 9.57 -9.27 12.26
C ASP A 124 8.83 -8.07 12.88
N ASP A 125 7.50 -8.00 12.69
CA ASP A 125 6.60 -6.94 13.15
C ASP A 125 6.96 -5.53 12.66
N LYS A 126 7.81 -5.40 11.65
CA LYS A 126 8.08 -4.11 10.99
C LYS A 126 6.91 -3.74 10.11
N LYS A 127 6.44 -2.50 10.24
CA LYS A 127 5.37 -1.95 9.42
C LYS A 127 5.94 -0.99 8.39
N TYR A 128 5.57 -1.22 7.14
CA TYR A 128 5.96 -0.41 5.99
C TYR A 128 4.75 0.38 5.55
N TYR A 129 4.87 1.70 5.55
CA TYR A 129 3.82 2.63 5.16
C TYR A 129 4.13 3.19 3.78
N TYR A 130 3.22 3.01 2.86
CA TYR A 130 3.31 3.49 1.49
C TYR A 130 2.14 4.40 1.19
N LYS A 131 2.37 5.35 0.30
CA LYS A 131 1.34 6.13 -0.36
C LYS A 131 1.32 5.84 -1.86
N LYS A 132 0.20 6.14 -2.51
CA LYS A 132 0.09 6.06 -3.95
C LYS A 132 1.12 6.99 -4.58
N TYR A 133 1.87 6.48 -5.55
CA TYR A 133 2.82 7.29 -6.30
C TYR A 133 2.07 8.09 -7.37
N GLU A 134 2.32 9.40 -7.40
CA GLU A 134 1.84 10.31 -8.44
C GLU A 134 3.05 10.85 -9.22
N PRO A 135 3.10 10.66 -10.55
CA PRO A 135 4.16 11.23 -11.37
C PRO A 135 4.17 12.76 -11.28
N LEU A 136 5.37 13.35 -11.24
CA LEU A 136 5.54 14.81 -11.18
C LEU A 136 5.04 15.50 -12.46
N ILE A 137 4.99 14.77 -13.59
CA ILE A 137 4.46 15.24 -14.86
C ILE A 137 3.41 14.23 -15.31
N SER A 138 2.15 14.65 -15.32
CA SER A 138 1.08 13.88 -15.96
C SER A 138 1.19 14.09 -17.47
N THR A 139 1.31 13.01 -18.23
CA THR A 139 1.33 13.00 -19.70
C THR A 139 -0.04 13.26 -20.34
N ASP A 140 -0.99 13.81 -19.59
CA ASP A 140 -2.38 14.04 -20.04
C ASP A 140 -2.56 15.34 -20.86
N GLU A 141 -1.46 16.03 -21.29
CA GLU A 141 -1.56 17.25 -22.09
C GLU A 141 -1.10 17.10 -23.55
N GLU A 142 -1.21 15.92 -24.17
CA GLU A 142 -0.99 15.81 -25.63
C GLU A 142 -2.05 15.00 -26.37
N GLU A 143 -3.33 15.37 -26.25
CA GLU A 143 -4.31 15.07 -27.28
C GLU A 143 -5.38 16.18 -27.40
N THR A 144 -4.93 17.38 -27.78
CA THR A 144 -5.87 18.33 -28.41
C THR A 144 -5.07 19.31 -29.28
N LYS A 145 -4.75 18.88 -30.50
CA LYS A 145 -4.61 19.77 -31.68
C LYS A 145 -4.32 18.93 -32.92
N GLU A 146 -5.37 18.61 -33.66
CA GLU A 146 -5.66 19.04 -35.04
C GLU A 146 -6.98 18.41 -35.49
#